data_36f1e577e81337fd7d79f1651c660826
#
_entry.id   36f1e577e81337fd7d79f1651c660826
#
_cell.length_a   1.000
_cell.length_b   1.000
_cell.length_c   1.000
_cell.angle_alpha   90.00
_cell.angle_beta   90.00
_cell.angle_gamma   90.00
#
_symmetry.space_group_name_H-M   'P 1'
#
loop_
_entity.id
_entity.type
_entity.pdbx_description
1 polymer ?
#
loop_
_entity_poly.entity_id
_entity_poly.type
_entity_poly.pdbx_seq_one_letter_code
_entity_poly.pdbx_strand_id
1 'polypeptide(L)'
;RKLGCSCDWDRTSFTMDDTRSKSVIHVFVDLYRKGLIYRGVRMVNWDPKAKTALSDEEVIYKDEHSKLYYLKYYVSKEDQAKVERKAEGNVMHQDAKGYYAVVATTRPETIMGDSAMCINPEDVKNTWLKGLHVIVPLVNRVIPVIEDSYVDIQFGTGCLKVTPAHDVNDHMLGLKHHLETIDIFNDDGTISEAAGLYIGQDRMDVRKQIAIDLENAALMEKVEDYDNKVGFSERTNVPIEPKLSTQWFLKMKHFADVALPPVMSDEIEFFPKKYKNTYKYWLENIKDWCISRQLWWGHRIP
;
A
#
# COMPACT_ATOMS: atom_id res chain seq x y z
N ARG A 1 12.78 -39.41 4.65
CA ARG A 1 12.64 -40.87 4.83
C ARG A 1 11.20 -41.28 5.17
N LYS A 2 10.55 -40.63 6.15
CA LYS A 2 9.18 -41.00 6.57
C LYS A 2 8.12 -40.79 5.47
N LEU A 3 8.32 -39.82 4.56
CA LEU A 3 7.42 -39.52 3.44
C LEU A 3 7.75 -40.34 2.18
N GLY A 4 8.76 -41.26 2.23
CA GLY A 4 9.13 -42.09 1.10
C GLY A 4 9.91 -41.38 -0.01
N CYS A 5 10.41 -40.19 0.22
CA CYS A 5 11.20 -39.45 -0.78
C CYS A 5 12.52 -40.19 -1.09
N SER A 6 12.88 -40.23 -2.37
CA SER A 6 14.14 -40.75 -2.86
C SER A 6 15.17 -39.61 -2.93
N CYS A 7 16.13 -39.59 -2.02
CA CYS A 7 17.19 -38.60 -1.90
C CYS A 7 18.50 -39.26 -1.53
N ASP A 8 19.63 -38.60 -1.75
CA ASP A 8 20.91 -38.99 -1.24
C ASP A 8 21.02 -38.62 0.25
N TRP A 9 20.62 -39.55 1.11
CA TRP A 9 20.54 -39.34 2.55
C TRP A 9 21.92 -39.28 3.25
N ASP A 10 22.97 -39.65 2.56
CA ASP A 10 24.34 -39.64 3.11
C ASP A 10 25.01 -38.28 2.88
N ARG A 11 24.52 -37.51 1.89
CA ARG A 11 24.94 -36.14 1.61
C ARG A 11 23.87 -35.11 1.97
N THR A 12 23.38 -35.21 3.19
CA THR A 12 22.40 -34.22 3.68
C THR A 12 23.08 -32.88 3.98
N SER A 13 22.42 -31.79 3.68
CA SER A 13 22.85 -30.46 4.11
C SER A 13 21.63 -29.63 4.50
N PHE A 14 21.83 -28.75 5.46
CA PHE A 14 20.81 -27.84 5.94
C PHE A 14 21.26 -26.39 5.72
N THR A 15 20.36 -25.53 5.29
CA THR A 15 20.69 -24.14 4.90
C THR A 15 21.33 -23.33 6.01
N MET A 16 21.06 -23.69 7.28
CA MET A 16 21.59 -22.99 8.45
C MET A 16 22.73 -23.77 9.16
N ASP A 17 23.32 -24.78 8.51
CA ASP A 17 24.55 -25.36 9.03
C ASP A 17 25.73 -24.36 8.94
N ASP A 18 26.79 -24.59 9.73
CA ASP A 18 27.90 -23.63 9.87
C ASP A 18 28.54 -23.25 8.53
N THR A 19 28.70 -24.22 7.63
CA THR A 19 29.33 -23.99 6.32
C THR A 19 28.44 -23.10 5.44
N ARG A 20 27.13 -23.38 5.39
CA ARG A 20 26.17 -22.64 4.60
C ARG A 20 25.93 -21.23 5.17
N SER A 21 25.85 -21.14 6.50
CA SER A 21 25.74 -19.84 7.18
C SER A 21 26.92 -18.92 6.89
N LYS A 22 28.15 -19.47 6.88
CA LYS A 22 29.33 -18.68 6.47
C LYS A 22 29.24 -18.20 5.03
N SER A 23 28.76 -19.04 4.11
CA SER A 23 28.59 -18.68 2.70
C SER A 23 27.53 -17.57 2.53
N VAL A 24 26.38 -17.68 3.22
CA VAL A 24 25.32 -16.66 3.18
C VAL A 24 25.83 -15.32 3.69
N ILE A 25 26.53 -15.32 4.84
CA ILE A 25 27.10 -14.08 5.40
C ILE A 25 28.15 -13.49 4.45
N HIS A 26 29.01 -14.33 3.84
CA HIS A 26 30.00 -13.87 2.88
C HIS A 26 29.35 -13.17 1.69
N VAL A 27 28.33 -13.77 1.09
CA VAL A 27 27.60 -13.19 -0.04
C VAL A 27 26.89 -11.89 0.37
N PHE A 28 26.26 -11.85 1.54
CA PHE A 28 25.64 -10.61 2.06
C PHE A 28 26.67 -9.47 2.15
N VAL A 29 27.82 -9.73 2.77
CA VAL A 29 28.89 -8.72 2.94
C VAL A 29 29.47 -8.28 1.59
N ASP A 30 29.66 -9.20 0.65
CA ASP A 30 30.15 -8.88 -0.70
C ASP A 30 29.18 -7.97 -1.44
N LEU A 31 27.88 -8.32 -1.45
CA LEU A 31 26.84 -7.50 -2.09
C LEU A 31 26.68 -6.12 -1.41
N TYR A 32 26.81 -6.07 -0.08
CA TYR A 32 26.79 -4.81 0.65
C TYR A 32 27.98 -3.92 0.26
N ARG A 33 29.19 -4.46 0.19
CA ARG A 33 30.40 -3.73 -0.24
C ARG A 33 30.31 -3.24 -1.68
N LYS A 34 29.60 -3.96 -2.54
CA LYS A 34 29.28 -3.57 -3.92
C LYS A 34 28.18 -2.52 -4.01
N GLY A 35 27.57 -2.12 -2.89
CA GLY A 35 26.47 -1.14 -2.84
C GLY A 35 25.15 -1.66 -3.41
N LEU A 36 25.02 -3.00 -3.55
CA LEU A 36 23.81 -3.67 -4.03
C LEU A 36 22.84 -3.96 -2.90
N ILE A 37 23.32 -4.20 -1.68
CA ILE A 37 22.49 -4.28 -0.47
C ILE A 37 22.54 -2.93 0.25
N TYR A 38 21.39 -2.46 0.71
CA TYR A 38 21.28 -1.24 1.50
C TYR A 38 20.18 -1.38 2.57
N ARG A 39 20.26 -0.52 3.59
CA ARG A 39 19.23 -0.37 4.62
C ARG A 39 18.51 0.96 4.41
N GLY A 40 17.17 0.94 4.43
CA GLY A 40 16.39 2.18 4.22
C GLY A 40 14.94 2.02 4.63
N VAL A 41 14.26 3.14 4.74
CA VAL A 41 12.80 3.18 4.95
C VAL A 41 12.12 3.08 3.59
N ARG A 42 11.24 2.09 3.43
CA ARG A 42 10.38 1.92 2.26
C ARG A 42 9.02 1.37 2.67
N MET A 43 8.05 1.55 1.79
CA MET A 43 6.78 0.85 1.90
C MET A 43 7.02 -0.65 1.64
N VAL A 44 6.62 -1.47 2.60
CA VAL A 44 6.71 -2.95 2.54
C VAL A 44 5.35 -3.56 2.82
N ASN A 45 5.15 -4.79 2.37
CA ASN A 45 4.05 -5.61 2.83
C ASN A 45 4.37 -6.07 4.27
N TRP A 46 3.46 -5.80 5.18
CA TRP A 46 3.64 -6.11 6.60
C TRP A 46 2.61 -7.13 7.07
N ASP A 47 3.06 -8.14 7.77
CA ASP A 47 2.21 -9.10 8.46
C ASP A 47 2.01 -8.63 9.92
N PRO A 48 0.85 -8.08 10.28
CA PRO A 48 0.63 -7.55 11.62
C PRO A 48 0.51 -8.63 12.70
N LYS A 49 0.16 -9.87 12.33
CA LYS A 49 0.07 -10.99 13.27
C LYS A 49 1.45 -11.56 13.57
N ALA A 50 2.30 -11.73 12.56
CA ALA A 50 3.67 -12.18 12.74
C ALA A 50 4.64 -11.03 13.08
N LYS A 51 4.21 -9.76 12.96
CA LYS A 51 5.01 -8.54 13.16
C LYS A 51 6.30 -8.55 12.34
N THR A 52 6.18 -8.85 11.05
CA THR A 52 7.32 -8.96 10.15
C THR A 52 7.00 -8.46 8.75
N ALA A 53 8.04 -7.96 8.06
CA ALA A 53 7.96 -7.65 6.65
C ALA A 53 7.82 -8.91 5.80
N LEU A 54 7.17 -8.79 4.66
CA LEU A 54 7.01 -9.81 3.63
C LEU A 54 7.58 -9.30 2.31
N SER A 55 8.09 -10.22 1.49
CA SER A 55 8.32 -9.93 0.07
C SER A 55 7.03 -10.10 -0.74
N ASP A 56 7.04 -9.64 -2.00
CA ASP A 56 5.84 -9.73 -2.85
C ASP A 56 5.43 -11.19 -3.11
N GLU A 57 6.38 -12.12 -3.14
CA GLU A 57 6.14 -13.56 -3.32
C GLU A 57 5.47 -14.24 -2.12
N GLU A 58 5.54 -13.64 -0.93
CA GLU A 58 4.91 -14.15 0.30
C GLU A 58 3.48 -13.61 0.48
N VAL A 59 2.95 -12.87 -0.51
CA VAL A 59 1.60 -12.33 -0.51
C VAL A 59 0.70 -13.12 -1.44
N ILE A 60 -0.35 -13.72 -0.88
CA ILE A 60 -1.36 -14.46 -1.64
C ILE A 60 -2.59 -13.59 -1.81
N TYR A 61 -2.93 -13.27 -3.05
CA TYR A 61 -4.14 -12.51 -3.36
C TYR A 61 -5.37 -13.40 -3.40
N LYS A 62 -6.42 -13.00 -2.67
CA LYS A 62 -7.72 -13.68 -2.62
C LYS A 62 -8.82 -12.72 -3.05
N ASP A 63 -9.83 -13.28 -3.71
CA ASP A 63 -11.07 -12.55 -3.99
C ASP A 63 -11.87 -12.43 -2.69
N GLU A 64 -12.19 -11.21 -2.28
CA GLU A 64 -12.93 -10.90 -1.07
C GLU A 64 -14.17 -10.07 -1.40
N HIS A 65 -15.31 -10.45 -0.81
CA HIS A 65 -16.53 -9.66 -0.83
C HIS A 65 -16.44 -8.60 0.26
N SER A 66 -16.27 -7.37 -0.16
CA SER A 66 -16.12 -6.23 0.73
C SER A 66 -17.21 -5.18 0.47
N LYS A 67 -17.06 -4.02 1.09
CA LYS A 67 -17.92 -2.86 0.88
C LYS A 67 -17.11 -1.70 0.33
N LEU A 68 -17.74 -0.93 -0.55
CA LEU A 68 -17.23 0.36 -1.00
C LEU A 68 -18.04 1.45 -0.33
N TYR A 69 -17.36 2.25 0.49
CA TYR A 69 -17.95 3.31 1.29
C TYR A 69 -17.75 4.65 0.59
N TYR A 70 -18.83 5.41 0.39
CA TYR A 70 -18.81 6.73 -0.21
C TYR A 70 -18.94 7.77 0.90
N LEU A 71 -17.87 8.52 1.15
CA LEU A 71 -17.71 9.39 2.30
C LEU A 71 -17.74 10.86 1.90
N LYS A 72 -18.39 11.71 2.72
CA LYS A 72 -18.51 13.14 2.52
C LYS A 72 -17.32 13.87 3.15
N TYR A 73 -16.53 14.52 2.32
CA TYR A 73 -15.46 15.43 2.75
C TYR A 73 -15.93 16.86 2.53
N TYR A 74 -16.38 17.54 3.59
CA TYR A 74 -16.86 18.90 3.48
C TYR A 74 -15.72 19.86 3.16
N VAL A 75 -16.00 20.84 2.30
CA VAL A 75 -15.07 21.96 2.07
C VAL A 75 -14.88 22.72 3.38
N SER A 76 -13.65 23.15 3.65
CA SER A 76 -13.33 23.90 4.86
C SER A 76 -14.18 25.18 4.97
N LYS A 77 -14.50 25.62 6.20
CA LYS A 77 -15.32 26.81 6.44
C LYS A 77 -14.76 28.06 5.75
N GLU A 78 -13.42 28.16 5.68
CA GLU A 78 -12.71 29.29 5.08
C GLU A 78 -12.84 29.31 3.55
N ASP A 79 -13.04 28.14 2.95
CA ASP A 79 -13.12 27.99 1.49
C ASP A 79 -14.55 27.92 0.95
N GLN A 80 -15.58 27.81 1.79
CA GLN A 80 -17.00 27.76 1.36
C GLN A 80 -17.37 28.93 0.40
N ALA A 81 -16.99 30.15 0.74
CA ALA A 81 -17.27 31.34 -0.09
C ALA A 81 -16.52 31.33 -1.45
N LYS A 82 -15.43 30.54 -1.57
CA LYS A 82 -14.72 30.37 -2.84
C LYS A 82 -15.47 29.45 -3.79
N VAL A 83 -16.20 28.45 -3.25
CA VAL A 83 -17.02 27.52 -4.04
C VAL A 83 -18.16 28.26 -4.74
N GLU A 84 -18.87 29.13 -4.04
CA GLU A 84 -20.01 29.88 -4.59
C GLU A 84 -19.66 30.68 -5.85
N ARG A 85 -18.40 31.10 -5.99
CA ARG A 85 -17.91 31.84 -7.17
C ARG A 85 -17.52 30.92 -8.34
N LYS A 86 -17.39 29.60 -8.13
CA LYS A 86 -16.96 28.61 -9.13
C LYS A 86 -18.13 27.78 -9.68
N ALA A 87 -19.36 28.06 -9.29
CA ALA A 87 -20.52 27.19 -9.42
C ALA A 87 -21.05 26.98 -10.84
N GLU A 88 -20.56 27.68 -11.86
CA GLU A 88 -21.05 27.52 -13.23
C GLU A 88 -20.50 26.23 -13.88
N GLY A 89 -21.38 25.23 -14.11
CA GLY A 89 -21.12 24.07 -14.95
C GLY A 89 -20.59 22.82 -14.25
N ASN A 90 -20.35 22.84 -12.95
CA ASN A 90 -19.82 21.69 -12.18
C ASN A 90 -20.91 20.96 -11.39
N VAL A 91 -20.75 19.63 -11.23
CA VAL A 91 -21.58 18.85 -10.33
C VAL A 91 -21.02 18.99 -8.91
N MET A 92 -21.68 19.85 -8.12
CA MET A 92 -21.30 20.04 -6.72
C MET A 92 -22.33 19.40 -5.81
N HIS A 93 -21.84 18.70 -4.79
CA HIS A 93 -22.69 18.19 -3.73
C HIS A 93 -22.84 19.24 -2.63
N GLN A 94 -24.07 19.48 -2.20
CA GLN A 94 -24.37 20.43 -1.13
C GLN A 94 -25.50 19.90 -0.25
N ASP A 95 -25.39 20.12 1.04
CA ASP A 95 -26.46 19.91 2.01
C ASP A 95 -26.47 21.05 3.05
N ALA A 96 -27.24 20.88 4.14
CA ALA A 96 -27.36 21.92 5.18
C ALA A 96 -26.02 22.25 5.89
N LYS A 97 -25.01 21.36 5.82
CA LYS A 97 -23.67 21.57 6.39
C LYS A 97 -22.72 22.31 5.43
N GLY A 98 -23.05 22.41 4.15
CA GLY A 98 -22.26 23.09 3.11
C GLY A 98 -21.92 22.22 1.92
N TYR A 99 -20.93 22.66 1.14
CA TYR A 99 -20.43 21.92 -0.03
C TYR A 99 -19.50 20.79 0.40
N TYR A 100 -19.59 19.64 -0.29
CA TYR A 100 -18.73 18.48 -0.01
C TYR A 100 -18.32 17.74 -1.29
N ALA A 101 -17.16 17.09 -1.23
CA ALA A 101 -16.73 16.10 -2.20
C ALA A 101 -17.05 14.68 -1.68
N VAL A 102 -17.26 13.75 -2.59
CA VAL A 102 -17.49 12.35 -2.24
C VAL A 102 -16.26 11.52 -2.60
N VAL A 103 -15.73 10.76 -1.65
CA VAL A 103 -14.61 9.83 -1.82
C VAL A 103 -15.12 8.42 -1.65
N ALA A 104 -14.73 7.52 -2.56
CA ALA A 104 -15.03 6.08 -2.45
C ALA A 104 -13.82 5.32 -1.89
N THR A 105 -14.01 4.51 -0.85
CA THR A 105 -12.94 3.72 -0.23
C THR A 105 -13.43 2.36 0.26
N THR A 106 -12.61 1.32 0.13
CA THR A 106 -12.84 0.01 0.76
C THR A 106 -12.26 -0.06 2.18
N ARG A 107 -11.49 0.97 2.59
CA ARG A 107 -10.74 1.01 3.84
C ARG A 107 -11.08 2.28 4.65
N PRO A 108 -12.31 2.41 5.18
CA PRO A 108 -12.73 3.62 5.89
C PRO A 108 -11.90 3.88 7.16
N GLU A 109 -11.30 2.86 7.77
CA GLU A 109 -10.41 3.01 8.92
C GLU A 109 -9.16 3.85 8.63
N THR A 110 -8.71 3.89 7.36
CA THR A 110 -7.49 4.63 7.01
C THR A 110 -7.68 6.13 6.86
N ILE A 111 -8.91 6.64 6.86
CA ILE A 111 -9.15 8.10 6.76
C ILE A 111 -8.45 8.91 7.87
N MET A 112 -8.22 8.28 9.02
CA MET A 112 -7.51 8.92 10.13
C MET A 112 -6.07 9.33 9.77
N GLY A 113 -5.50 8.72 8.73
CA GLY A 113 -4.17 9.04 8.20
C GLY A 113 -4.17 9.90 6.93
N ASP A 114 -5.33 10.38 6.47
CA ASP A 114 -5.42 11.18 5.26
C ASP A 114 -4.71 12.52 5.42
N SER A 115 -3.87 12.86 4.45
CA SER A 115 -3.12 14.11 4.41
C SER A 115 -3.43 15.00 3.22
N ALA A 116 -4.14 14.49 2.20
CA ALA A 116 -4.67 15.25 1.08
C ALA A 116 -5.88 14.55 0.45
N MET A 117 -6.65 15.28 -0.34
CA MET A 117 -7.53 14.77 -1.37
C MET A 117 -6.90 15.05 -2.73
N CYS A 118 -6.89 14.07 -3.64
CA CYS A 118 -6.35 14.22 -4.98
C CYS A 118 -7.46 14.18 -6.03
N ILE A 119 -7.38 15.07 -7.01
CA ILE A 119 -8.26 15.11 -8.19
C ILE A 119 -7.41 15.12 -9.45
N ASN A 120 -7.97 14.66 -10.56
CA ASN A 120 -7.33 14.80 -11.86
C ASN A 120 -7.52 16.24 -12.38
N PRO A 121 -6.45 16.93 -12.82
CA PRO A 121 -6.58 18.32 -13.33
C PRO A 121 -7.47 18.45 -14.58
N GLU A 122 -7.69 17.34 -15.32
CA GLU A 122 -8.53 17.28 -16.52
C GLU A 122 -9.98 16.86 -16.22
N ASP A 123 -10.29 16.47 -14.98
CA ASP A 123 -11.64 16.06 -14.59
C ASP A 123 -12.56 17.25 -14.40
N VAL A 124 -13.32 17.57 -15.43
CA VAL A 124 -14.28 18.71 -15.44
C VAL A 124 -15.27 18.64 -14.28
N LYS A 125 -15.65 17.44 -13.79
CA LYS A 125 -16.61 17.27 -12.69
C LYS A 125 -16.05 17.80 -11.36
N ASN A 126 -14.76 17.64 -11.12
CA ASN A 126 -14.12 17.93 -9.85
C ASN A 126 -13.21 19.17 -9.86
N THR A 127 -13.08 19.87 -11.00
CA THR A 127 -12.24 21.09 -11.11
C THR A 127 -12.64 22.21 -10.15
N TRP A 128 -13.87 22.22 -9.67
CA TRP A 128 -14.35 23.19 -8.68
C TRP A 128 -13.60 23.08 -7.33
N LEU A 129 -13.01 21.90 -7.03
CA LEU A 129 -12.23 21.64 -5.83
C LEU A 129 -10.81 22.24 -5.87
N LYS A 130 -10.32 22.66 -7.03
CA LYS A 130 -8.95 23.18 -7.19
C LYS A 130 -8.64 24.32 -6.23
N GLY A 131 -7.53 24.15 -5.48
CA GLY A 131 -7.03 25.14 -4.52
C GLY A 131 -7.93 25.33 -3.29
N LEU A 132 -8.82 24.37 -3.01
CA LEU A 132 -9.62 24.33 -1.80
C LEU A 132 -9.00 23.37 -0.78
N HIS A 133 -9.53 23.43 0.45
CA HIS A 133 -9.25 22.46 1.51
C HIS A 133 -10.54 21.75 1.88
N VAL A 134 -10.41 20.49 2.28
CA VAL A 134 -11.52 19.67 2.75
C VAL A 134 -11.26 19.15 4.15
N ILE A 135 -12.32 18.76 4.83
CA ILE A 135 -12.28 18.26 6.22
C ILE A 135 -12.40 16.74 6.20
N VAL A 136 -11.43 16.06 6.80
CA VAL A 136 -11.47 14.60 6.98
C VAL A 136 -12.63 14.25 7.91
N PRO A 137 -13.54 13.35 7.49
CA PRO A 137 -14.69 12.94 8.29
C PRO A 137 -14.28 12.42 9.67
N LEU A 138 -15.06 12.70 10.71
CA LEU A 138 -14.83 12.36 12.13
C LEU A 138 -13.56 12.95 12.75
N VAL A 139 -12.44 12.94 12.03
CA VAL A 139 -11.13 13.44 12.50
C VAL A 139 -11.10 14.96 12.58
N ASN A 140 -11.87 15.64 11.73
CA ASN A 140 -11.94 17.09 11.61
C ASN A 140 -10.61 17.77 11.22
N ARG A 141 -9.65 17.02 10.68
CA ARG A 141 -8.41 17.59 10.11
C ARG A 141 -8.72 18.25 8.78
N VAL A 142 -8.23 19.48 8.60
CA VAL A 142 -8.27 20.19 7.32
C VAL A 142 -7.09 19.75 6.47
N ILE A 143 -7.35 19.27 5.25
CA ILE A 143 -6.36 18.80 4.30
C ILE A 143 -6.50 19.49 2.95
N PRO A 144 -5.40 19.70 2.20
CA PRO A 144 -5.45 20.33 0.89
C PRO A 144 -6.05 19.41 -0.18
N VAL A 145 -6.65 20.01 -1.21
CA VAL A 145 -6.93 19.34 -2.47
C VAL A 145 -5.74 19.55 -3.40
N ILE A 146 -5.11 18.45 -3.79
CA ILE A 146 -3.98 18.41 -4.74
C ILE A 146 -4.46 17.93 -6.11
N GLU A 147 -3.67 18.20 -7.15
CA GLU A 147 -3.96 17.80 -8.52
C GLU A 147 -2.89 16.84 -9.04
N ASP A 148 -3.33 15.69 -9.54
CA ASP A 148 -2.43 14.72 -10.15
C ASP A 148 -3.15 13.88 -11.23
N SER A 149 -2.47 13.66 -12.36
CA SER A 149 -2.97 12.81 -13.46
C SER A 149 -3.07 11.33 -13.09
N TYR A 150 -2.54 10.94 -11.93
CA TYR A 150 -2.67 9.58 -11.40
C TYR A 150 -4.14 9.18 -11.16
N VAL A 151 -4.99 10.14 -10.80
CA VAL A 151 -6.41 9.85 -10.52
C VAL A 151 -7.15 9.52 -11.81
N ASP A 152 -7.74 8.33 -11.86
CA ASP A 152 -8.59 7.91 -12.98
C ASP A 152 -9.94 8.63 -12.93
N ILE A 153 -10.23 9.42 -13.96
CA ILE A 153 -11.48 10.21 -14.09
C ILE A 153 -12.73 9.32 -14.17
N GLN A 154 -12.57 8.08 -14.66
CA GLN A 154 -13.68 7.15 -14.88
C GLN A 154 -13.92 6.23 -13.67
N PHE A 155 -12.99 6.16 -12.74
CA PHE A 155 -13.12 5.30 -11.57
C PHE A 155 -13.72 6.04 -10.36
N GLY A 156 -14.76 5.45 -9.78
CA GLY A 156 -15.40 5.95 -8.57
C GLY A 156 -16.00 7.35 -8.76
N THR A 157 -15.57 8.27 -7.89
CA THR A 157 -16.03 9.66 -7.87
C THR A 157 -15.08 10.64 -8.57
N GLY A 158 -13.91 10.20 -8.99
CA GLY A 158 -12.82 11.07 -9.46
C GLY A 158 -12.11 11.84 -8.34
N CYS A 159 -12.49 11.60 -7.07
CA CYS A 159 -11.82 12.13 -5.89
C CYS A 159 -11.14 10.99 -5.13
N LEU A 160 -9.83 11.09 -4.95
CA LEU A 160 -9.01 10.11 -4.24
C LEU A 160 -8.57 10.69 -2.89
N LYS A 161 -8.86 10.00 -1.79
CA LYS A 161 -8.20 10.28 -0.51
C LYS A 161 -6.75 9.81 -0.58
N VAL A 162 -5.82 10.55 0.01
CA VAL A 162 -4.39 10.23 -0.03
C VAL A 162 -3.90 9.97 1.39
N THR A 163 -3.50 8.70 1.62
CA THR A 163 -3.02 8.20 2.91
C THR A 163 -1.59 7.66 2.75
N PRO A 164 -0.55 8.51 2.75
CA PRO A 164 0.82 8.13 2.36
C PRO A 164 1.46 7.02 3.20
N ALA A 165 0.97 6.78 4.42
CA ALA A 165 1.50 5.73 5.30
C ALA A 165 0.95 4.33 4.98
N HIS A 166 -0.20 4.20 4.27
CA HIS A 166 -0.98 2.96 4.22
C HIS A 166 -1.37 2.51 2.81
N ASP A 167 -0.83 3.15 1.79
CA ASP A 167 -0.96 2.74 0.39
C ASP A 167 0.31 3.10 -0.38
N VAL A 168 0.75 2.19 -1.27
CA VAL A 168 2.00 2.36 -2.05
C VAL A 168 1.89 3.54 -3.02
N ASN A 169 0.75 3.70 -3.68
CA ASN A 169 0.54 4.77 -4.66
C ASN A 169 0.33 6.11 -3.96
N ASP A 170 -0.40 6.12 -2.84
CA ASP A 170 -0.57 7.31 -2.00
C ASP A 170 0.78 7.77 -1.41
N HIS A 171 1.68 6.83 -1.10
CA HIS A 171 3.04 7.16 -0.67
C HIS A 171 3.81 7.89 -1.76
N MET A 172 3.72 7.43 -3.02
CA MET A 172 4.37 8.11 -4.15
C MET A 172 3.78 9.50 -4.39
N LEU A 173 2.46 9.66 -4.28
CA LEU A 173 1.80 10.98 -4.31
C LEU A 173 2.29 11.86 -3.15
N GLY A 174 2.41 11.27 -1.94
CA GLY A 174 2.92 11.95 -0.76
C GLY A 174 4.33 12.52 -0.95
N LEU A 175 5.24 11.73 -1.53
CA LEU A 175 6.58 12.18 -1.87
C LEU A 175 6.58 13.29 -2.93
N LYS A 176 5.77 13.13 -4.00
CA LYS A 176 5.68 14.09 -5.10
C LYS A 176 5.12 15.44 -4.66
N HIS A 177 4.13 15.43 -3.79
CA HIS A 177 3.41 16.63 -3.33
C HIS A 177 3.82 17.09 -1.92
N HIS A 178 4.89 16.50 -1.35
CA HIS A 178 5.43 16.85 -0.02
C HIS A 178 4.38 16.78 1.10
N LEU A 179 3.52 15.75 1.07
CA LEU A 179 2.47 15.55 2.05
C LEU A 179 3.00 14.95 3.36
N GLU A 180 2.30 15.25 4.44
CA GLU A 180 2.56 14.61 5.72
C GLU A 180 2.26 13.10 5.66
N THR A 181 3.10 12.30 6.28
CA THR A 181 2.93 10.85 6.40
C THR A 181 2.50 10.50 7.82
N ILE A 182 1.25 10.11 8.01
CA ILE A 182 0.65 9.84 9.32
C ILE A 182 0.42 8.33 9.44
N ASP A 183 1.31 7.64 10.19
CA ASP A 183 1.20 6.19 10.42
C ASP A 183 0.21 5.92 11.57
N ILE A 184 -0.97 5.45 11.20
CA ILE A 184 -2.07 5.18 12.14
C ILE A 184 -2.09 3.74 12.67
N PHE A 185 -1.16 2.87 12.27
CA PHE A 185 -1.12 1.48 12.72
C PHE A 185 0.17 1.15 13.47
N ASN A 186 0.01 0.51 14.62
CA ASN A 186 1.08 -0.18 15.31
C ASN A 186 1.53 -1.44 14.54
N ASP A 187 2.66 -2.03 14.95
CA ASP A 187 3.20 -3.23 14.31
C ASP A 187 2.28 -4.45 14.38
N ASP A 188 1.39 -4.52 15.35
CA ASP A 188 0.40 -5.59 15.51
C ASP A 188 -0.93 -5.32 14.83
N GLY A 189 -1.05 -4.22 14.09
CA GLY A 189 -2.26 -3.83 13.38
C GLY A 189 -3.32 -3.16 14.25
N THR A 190 -3.01 -2.82 15.49
CA THR A 190 -3.86 -1.96 16.32
C THR A 190 -3.69 -0.49 15.91
N ILE A 191 -4.68 0.32 16.20
CA ILE A 191 -4.66 1.76 15.92
C ILE A 191 -3.65 2.46 16.83
N SER A 192 -2.77 3.27 16.23
CA SER A 192 -1.75 4.05 16.93
C SER A 192 -2.31 5.36 17.51
N GLU A 193 -1.53 6.02 18.37
CA GLU A 193 -1.86 7.34 18.93
C GLU A 193 -2.00 8.43 17.84
N ALA A 194 -1.28 8.30 16.73
CA ALA A 194 -1.32 9.25 15.63
C ALA A 194 -2.71 9.34 14.94
N ALA A 195 -3.53 8.30 15.06
CA ALA A 195 -4.90 8.29 14.53
C ALA A 195 -5.85 9.24 15.28
N GLY A 196 -5.61 9.49 16.57
CA GLY A 196 -6.44 10.33 17.41
C GLY A 196 -7.78 9.71 17.83
N LEU A 197 -8.27 8.69 17.11
CA LEU A 197 -9.52 7.96 17.40
C LEU A 197 -9.23 6.47 17.48
N TYR A 198 -10.03 5.70 18.19
CA TYR A 198 -9.98 4.23 18.30
C TYR A 198 -8.63 3.65 18.75
N ILE A 199 -7.81 4.41 19.46
CA ILE A 199 -6.44 4.04 19.87
C ILE A 199 -6.43 2.69 20.58
N GLY A 200 -5.50 1.80 20.16
CA GLY A 200 -5.31 0.46 20.70
C GLY A 200 -6.30 -0.61 20.24
N GLN A 201 -7.32 -0.24 19.45
CA GLN A 201 -8.29 -1.21 18.90
C GLN A 201 -7.75 -1.88 17.63
N ASP A 202 -8.19 -3.10 17.36
CA ASP A 202 -7.84 -3.81 16.12
C ASP A 202 -8.41 -3.09 14.88
N ARG A 203 -7.61 -2.96 13.83
CA ARG A 203 -7.97 -2.25 12.59
C ARG A 203 -9.21 -2.81 11.89
N MET A 204 -9.44 -4.14 11.96
CA MET A 204 -10.57 -4.80 11.31
C MET A 204 -11.88 -4.54 12.08
N ASP A 205 -11.80 -4.42 13.40
CA ASP A 205 -12.94 -4.04 14.23
C ASP A 205 -13.22 -2.54 14.07
N VAL A 206 -12.17 -1.71 14.01
CA VAL A 206 -12.32 -0.27 13.73
C VAL A 206 -12.93 -0.02 12.36
N ARG A 207 -12.60 -0.82 11.31
CA ARG A 207 -13.26 -0.71 10.00
C ARG A 207 -14.78 -0.82 10.07
N LYS A 208 -15.28 -1.72 10.92
CA LYS A 208 -16.73 -1.88 11.15
C LYS A 208 -17.31 -0.73 11.97
N GLN A 209 -16.62 -0.36 13.05
CA GLN A 209 -17.09 0.68 13.95
C GLN A 209 -17.11 2.06 13.29
N ILE A 210 -16.05 2.43 12.57
CA ILE A 210 -15.96 3.73 11.90
C ILE A 210 -17.04 3.89 10.81
N ALA A 211 -17.44 2.80 10.15
CA ALA A 211 -18.55 2.84 9.19
C ALA A 211 -19.87 3.21 9.86
N ILE A 212 -20.15 2.64 11.05
CA ILE A 212 -21.33 2.99 11.85
C ILE A 212 -21.26 4.45 12.31
N ASP A 213 -20.11 4.91 12.78
CA ASP A 213 -19.94 6.27 13.28
C ASP A 213 -20.06 7.31 12.17
N LEU A 214 -19.56 7.00 10.96
CA LEU A 214 -19.73 7.83 9.76
C LEU A 214 -21.20 7.94 9.35
N GLU A 215 -21.95 6.84 9.40
CA GLU A 215 -23.40 6.81 9.12
C GLU A 215 -24.16 7.66 10.15
N ASN A 216 -23.92 7.43 11.44
CA ASN A 216 -24.56 8.17 12.54
C ASN A 216 -24.28 9.68 12.49
N ALA A 217 -23.09 10.08 12.00
CA ALA A 217 -22.71 11.49 11.82
C ALA A 217 -23.25 12.10 10.51
N ALA A 218 -23.98 11.32 9.68
CA ALA A 218 -24.42 11.70 8.34
C ALA A 218 -23.25 12.15 7.42
N LEU A 219 -22.10 11.47 7.55
CA LEU A 219 -20.88 11.66 6.77
C LEU A 219 -20.69 10.58 5.70
N MET A 220 -21.63 9.65 5.60
CA MET A 220 -21.69 8.61 4.59
C MET A 220 -22.78 8.93 3.57
N GLU A 221 -22.45 8.91 2.27
CA GLU A 221 -23.40 9.12 1.18
C GLU A 221 -24.14 7.84 0.83
N LYS A 222 -23.38 6.73 0.66
CA LYS A 222 -23.88 5.40 0.37
C LYS A 222 -22.83 4.32 0.66
N VAL A 223 -23.29 3.06 0.66
CA VAL A 223 -22.42 1.88 0.72
C VAL A 223 -22.87 0.91 -0.37
N GLU A 224 -21.93 0.30 -1.07
CA GLU A 224 -22.17 -0.70 -2.12
C GLU A 224 -21.37 -1.97 -1.82
N ASP A 225 -21.87 -3.11 -2.27
CA ASP A 225 -21.09 -4.36 -2.30
C ASP A 225 -19.99 -4.22 -3.36
N TYR A 226 -18.78 -4.68 -3.00
CA TYR A 226 -17.62 -4.52 -3.87
C TYR A 226 -16.70 -5.73 -3.75
N ASP A 227 -16.47 -6.40 -4.88
CA ASP A 227 -15.54 -7.51 -4.98
C ASP A 227 -14.15 -6.99 -5.33
N ASN A 228 -13.16 -7.30 -4.50
CA ASN A 228 -11.79 -6.89 -4.72
C ASN A 228 -10.80 -8.00 -4.35
N LYS A 229 -9.56 -7.85 -4.83
CA LYS A 229 -8.47 -8.74 -4.45
C LYS A 229 -7.71 -8.16 -3.28
N VAL A 230 -7.65 -8.92 -2.20
CA VAL A 230 -6.94 -8.55 -0.97
C VAL A 230 -5.71 -9.43 -0.82
N GLY A 231 -4.56 -8.83 -0.52
CA GLY A 231 -3.32 -9.55 -0.22
C GLY A 231 -3.35 -10.13 1.19
N PHE A 232 -3.00 -11.40 1.32
CA PHE A 232 -2.88 -12.12 2.58
C PHE A 232 -1.45 -12.61 2.79
N SER A 233 -1.00 -12.60 4.03
CA SER A 233 0.26 -13.23 4.40
C SER A 233 0.18 -14.75 4.19
N GLU A 234 1.13 -15.32 3.44
CA GLU A 234 1.27 -16.78 3.33
C GLU A 234 1.51 -17.45 4.69
N ARG A 235 2.18 -16.74 5.61
CA ARG A 235 2.59 -17.26 6.92
C ARG A 235 1.44 -17.39 7.91
N THR A 236 0.61 -16.36 8.02
CA THR A 236 -0.40 -16.27 9.09
C THR A 236 -1.83 -16.22 8.57
N ASN A 237 -1.98 -16.11 7.24
CA ASN A 237 -3.28 -16.02 6.57
C ASN A 237 -4.14 -14.83 7.06
N VAL A 238 -3.50 -13.71 7.37
CA VAL A 238 -4.19 -12.44 7.67
C VAL A 238 -3.98 -11.43 6.54
N PRO A 239 -4.88 -10.47 6.34
CA PRO A 239 -4.68 -9.38 5.40
C PRO A 239 -3.40 -8.61 5.75
N ILE A 240 -2.55 -8.38 4.74
CA ILE A 240 -1.33 -7.59 4.91
C ILE A 240 -1.65 -6.10 5.07
N GLU A 241 -0.68 -5.35 5.64
CA GLU A 241 -0.71 -3.88 5.66
C GLU A 241 0.47 -3.32 4.86
N PRO A 242 0.25 -2.41 3.92
CA PRO A 242 1.32 -1.55 3.44
C PRO A 242 1.82 -0.69 4.61
N LYS A 243 3.12 -0.79 4.92
CA LYS A 243 3.72 -0.10 6.07
C LYS A 243 5.09 0.45 5.72
N LEU A 244 5.37 1.68 6.12
CA LEU A 244 6.72 2.23 6.07
C LEU A 244 7.57 1.59 7.16
N SER A 245 8.65 0.94 6.74
CA SER A 245 9.54 0.25 7.69
C SER A 245 10.99 0.35 7.24
N THR A 246 11.90 0.43 8.22
CA THR A 246 13.34 0.34 7.97
C THR A 246 13.72 -1.11 7.77
N GLN A 247 14.04 -1.50 6.54
CA GLN A 247 14.37 -2.86 6.16
C GLN A 247 15.69 -2.90 5.37
N TRP A 248 16.20 -4.11 5.13
CA TRP A 248 17.30 -4.36 4.24
C TRP A 248 16.79 -4.79 2.87
N PHE A 249 17.36 -4.19 1.82
CA PHE A 249 16.95 -4.40 0.44
C PHE A 249 18.14 -4.76 -0.44
N LEU A 250 17.86 -5.63 -1.42
CA LEU A 250 18.77 -5.91 -2.54
C LEU A 250 18.25 -5.15 -3.77
N LYS A 251 19.13 -4.36 -4.40
CA LYS A 251 18.84 -3.67 -5.67
C LYS A 251 18.72 -4.69 -6.79
N MET A 252 17.51 -4.89 -7.30
CA MET A 252 17.24 -5.94 -8.28
C MET A 252 17.39 -5.49 -9.73
N LYS A 253 17.24 -4.20 -10.02
CA LYS A 253 17.29 -3.69 -11.40
C LYS A 253 18.60 -4.05 -12.13
N HIS A 254 19.74 -3.94 -11.46
CA HIS A 254 21.03 -4.32 -12.04
C HIS A 254 21.06 -5.78 -12.51
N PHE A 255 20.48 -6.70 -11.73
CA PHE A 255 20.42 -8.12 -12.10
C PHE A 255 19.44 -8.36 -13.25
N ALA A 256 18.31 -7.68 -13.25
CA ALA A 256 17.33 -7.77 -14.32
C ALA A 256 17.88 -7.25 -15.66
N ASP A 257 18.63 -6.14 -15.66
CA ASP A 257 19.26 -5.57 -16.84
C ASP A 257 20.29 -6.51 -17.50
N VAL A 258 20.91 -7.40 -16.70
CA VAL A 258 21.84 -8.43 -17.19
C VAL A 258 21.11 -9.70 -17.64
N ALA A 259 20.07 -10.11 -16.88
CA ALA A 259 19.39 -11.39 -17.11
C ALA A 259 18.32 -11.36 -18.22
N LEU A 260 17.72 -10.20 -18.49
CA LEU A 260 16.65 -10.09 -19.49
C LEU A 260 17.14 -10.22 -20.93
N PRO A 261 18.21 -9.55 -21.41
CA PRO A 261 18.62 -9.55 -22.81
C PRO A 261 18.89 -10.95 -23.40
N PRO A 262 19.62 -11.89 -22.74
CA PRO A 262 19.89 -13.21 -23.28
C PRO A 262 18.62 -14.03 -23.53
N VAL A 263 17.57 -13.84 -22.73
CA VAL A 263 16.28 -14.50 -22.93
C VAL A 263 15.49 -13.84 -24.06
N MET A 264 15.58 -12.53 -24.18
CA MET A 264 14.88 -11.81 -25.27
C MET A 264 15.48 -12.11 -26.64
N SER A 265 16.79 -12.35 -26.73
CA SER A 265 17.51 -12.72 -27.97
C SER A 265 17.44 -14.21 -28.28
N ASP A 266 16.76 -15.04 -27.47
CA ASP A 266 16.73 -16.50 -27.57
C ASP A 266 18.11 -17.18 -27.44
N GLU A 267 19.11 -16.53 -26.85
CA GLU A 267 20.35 -17.14 -26.40
C GLU A 267 20.09 -18.14 -25.26
N ILE A 268 19.11 -17.81 -24.40
CA ILE A 268 18.52 -18.69 -23.40
C ILE A 268 17.04 -18.91 -23.75
N GLU A 269 16.69 -20.14 -24.14
CA GLU A 269 15.32 -20.48 -24.52
C GLU A 269 14.49 -21.02 -23.37
N PHE A 270 13.22 -20.61 -23.28
CA PHE A 270 12.23 -21.15 -22.36
C PHE A 270 11.38 -22.25 -23.01
N PHE A 271 11.20 -23.33 -22.29
CA PHE A 271 10.28 -24.41 -22.66
C PHE A 271 9.22 -24.62 -21.56
N PRO A 272 7.93 -24.39 -21.85
CA PRO A 272 7.34 -23.87 -23.08
C PRO A 272 7.63 -22.38 -23.30
N LYS A 273 7.72 -21.95 -24.57
CA LYS A 273 8.03 -20.57 -24.96
C LYS A 273 7.12 -19.49 -24.34
N LYS A 274 5.87 -19.85 -23.97
CA LYS A 274 4.92 -18.92 -23.34
C LYS A 274 5.47 -18.24 -22.07
N TYR A 275 6.35 -18.90 -21.34
CA TYR A 275 6.94 -18.35 -20.10
C TYR A 275 7.95 -17.23 -20.38
N LYS A 276 8.42 -17.04 -21.61
CA LYS A 276 9.27 -15.91 -21.99
C LYS A 276 8.58 -14.56 -21.72
N ASN A 277 7.27 -14.46 -22.00
CA ASN A 277 6.51 -13.24 -21.74
C ASN A 277 6.32 -12.97 -20.24
N THR A 278 6.08 -14.02 -19.45
CA THR A 278 6.00 -13.92 -17.98
C THR A 278 7.33 -13.46 -17.40
N TYR A 279 8.44 -14.06 -17.83
CA TYR A 279 9.79 -13.67 -17.41
C TYR A 279 10.09 -12.21 -17.75
N LYS A 280 9.79 -11.79 -19.00
CA LYS A 280 9.94 -10.41 -19.44
C LYS A 280 9.17 -9.45 -18.52
N TYR A 281 7.89 -9.70 -18.30
CA TYR A 281 7.04 -8.87 -17.46
C TYR A 281 7.60 -8.73 -16.03
N TRP A 282 8.05 -9.84 -15.44
CA TRP A 282 8.61 -9.82 -14.08
C TRP A 282 9.89 -8.99 -14.00
N LEU A 283 10.82 -9.15 -14.95
CA LEU A 283 12.09 -8.43 -14.89
C LEU A 283 11.97 -6.95 -15.28
N GLU A 284 11.06 -6.59 -16.18
CA GLU A 284 10.79 -5.20 -16.52
C GLU A 284 10.15 -4.42 -15.38
N ASN A 285 9.38 -5.09 -14.51
CA ASN A 285 8.68 -4.50 -13.38
C ASN A 285 9.30 -4.85 -12.02
N ILE A 286 10.54 -5.33 -12.01
CA ILE A 286 11.18 -5.80 -10.79
C ILE A 286 11.41 -4.66 -9.79
N LYS A 287 11.05 -4.90 -8.54
CA LYS A 287 11.31 -3.99 -7.42
C LYS A 287 12.51 -4.48 -6.62
N ASP A 288 13.08 -3.59 -5.80
CA ASP A 288 14.11 -3.99 -4.85
C ASP A 288 13.56 -5.02 -3.87
N TRP A 289 14.28 -6.11 -3.68
CA TRP A 289 13.85 -7.22 -2.86
C TRP A 289 14.08 -6.93 -1.38
N CYS A 290 13.01 -6.93 -0.57
CA CYS A 290 13.10 -6.86 0.88
C CYS A 290 13.62 -8.20 1.41
N ILE A 291 14.86 -8.22 1.91
CA ILE A 291 15.54 -9.44 2.35
C ILE A 291 15.53 -9.63 3.87
N SER A 292 15.15 -8.64 4.64
CA SER A 292 15.06 -8.74 6.10
C SER A 292 13.68 -9.21 6.56
N ARG A 293 13.68 -10.00 7.64
CA ARG A 293 12.48 -10.46 8.34
C ARG A 293 12.69 -10.31 9.84
N GLN A 294 11.66 -9.97 10.57
CA GLN A 294 11.65 -9.90 12.04
C GLN A 294 11.27 -11.28 12.60
N LEU A 295 12.05 -12.29 12.24
CA LEU A 295 11.84 -13.67 12.64
C LEU A 295 12.94 -14.13 13.59
N TRP A 296 12.57 -14.96 14.55
CA TRP A 296 13.53 -15.56 15.48
C TRP A 296 14.43 -16.59 14.82
N TRP A 297 13.88 -17.34 13.85
CA TRP A 297 14.58 -18.40 13.13
C TRP A 297 15.03 -17.92 11.75
N GLY A 298 16.32 -18.00 11.48
CA GLY A 298 16.91 -17.59 10.19
C GLY A 298 18.37 -17.19 10.31
N HIS A 299 19.00 -16.89 9.17
CA HIS A 299 20.33 -16.28 9.14
C HIS A 299 20.28 -14.85 9.70
N ARG A 300 21.13 -14.60 10.70
CA ARG A 300 21.26 -13.26 11.24
C ARG A 300 21.97 -12.35 10.24
N ILE A 301 21.45 -11.14 10.02
CA ILE A 301 22.14 -10.09 9.26
C ILE A 301 23.36 -9.64 10.07
N PRO A 302 24.58 -9.65 9.47
CA PRO A 302 25.82 -9.35 10.14
C PRO A 302 25.95 -7.89 10.57
#